data_521e0d8d69b57ddc15f3a5cc39e3b5b5
#
_entry.id   521e0d8d69b57ddc15f3a5cc39e3b5b5
#
_cell.length_a   1.000
_cell.length_b   1.000
_cell.length_c   1.000
_cell.angle_alpha   90.00
_cell.angle_beta   90.00
_cell.angle_gamma   90.00
#
_symmetry.space_group_name_H-M   'P 1'
#
loop_
_entity.id
_entity.type
_entity.pdbx_description
1 polymer ?
#
loop_
_entity_poly.entity_id
_entity_poly.type
_entity_poly.pdbx_seq_one_letter_code
_entity_poly.pdbx_strand_id
1 'polypeptide(L)'
;MNYYNEIKNKLIDNEIYSKVKDYSKERHKVITYFEVGKLLDEAGSKYGDNILNDYSNRLVIEFGKKYNERTLRRIRQYYRIFKNEKWSPLATKLSWSHYSELLSIKDNNELIYYINIAYERNLSKRELREKIKNKEYQRMPIETKNKIVSKDKIEVKDLVPNPILIRNRNNTEIVTEKALHNLILEDIESFMKELGNSFSFIGSEYKIKIGDRNHYIDLLLFNIKFNCYVVVELKVTEFKVEYISQVQKYMNYIDKNIKEINNNDTIGILVCKKENHFVIEYCSDDRIIAREYELV
;
A
#
# COMPACT_ATOMS: atom_id res chain seq x y z
N MET A 1 37.53 21.72 -4.82
CA MET A 1 36.09 21.85 -4.47
C MET A 1 35.97 21.62 -2.98
N ASN A 2 35.40 22.56 -2.25
CA ASN A 2 35.23 22.44 -0.79
C ASN A 2 33.81 21.92 -0.51
N TYR A 3 33.65 20.61 -0.61
CA TYR A 3 32.35 19.94 -0.43
C TYR A 3 31.65 20.30 0.90
N TYR A 4 32.41 20.46 1.99
CA TYR A 4 31.83 20.84 3.28
C TYR A 4 31.10 22.19 3.20
N ASN A 5 31.76 23.21 2.69
CA ASN A 5 31.17 24.55 2.62
C ASN A 5 29.94 24.59 1.69
N GLU A 6 29.99 23.85 0.58
CA GLU A 6 28.84 23.76 -0.32
C GLU A 6 27.65 23.06 0.34
N ILE A 7 27.89 21.93 1.04
CA ILE A 7 26.87 21.23 1.83
C ILE A 7 26.29 22.15 2.89
N LYS A 8 27.16 22.83 3.66
CA LYS A 8 26.76 23.77 4.70
C LYS A 8 25.86 24.88 4.15
N ASN A 9 26.24 25.54 3.07
CA ASN A 9 25.47 26.62 2.45
C ASN A 9 24.08 26.12 2.03
N LYS A 10 23.98 24.96 1.35
CA LYS A 10 22.68 24.37 0.98
C LYS A 10 21.79 24.05 2.18
N LEU A 11 22.39 23.60 3.27
CA LEU A 11 21.64 23.34 4.51
C LEU A 11 21.19 24.63 5.20
N ILE A 12 22.00 25.72 5.15
CA ILE A 12 21.58 27.05 5.63
C ILE A 12 20.36 27.54 4.84
N ASP A 13 20.40 27.48 3.52
CA ASP A 13 19.29 27.89 2.66
C ASP A 13 18.01 27.08 2.99
N ASN A 14 18.14 25.77 3.18
CA ASN A 14 17.02 24.93 3.59
C ASN A 14 16.46 25.31 4.98
N GLU A 15 17.32 25.67 5.95
CA GLU A 15 16.89 26.12 7.27
C GLU A 15 16.12 27.45 7.19
N ILE A 16 16.59 28.40 6.37
CA ILE A 16 15.92 29.67 6.12
C ILE A 16 14.54 29.39 5.49
N TYR A 17 14.52 28.56 4.45
CA TYR A 17 13.28 28.22 3.74
C TYR A 17 12.28 27.48 4.60
N SER A 18 12.75 26.65 5.55
CA SER A 18 11.88 25.90 6.47
C SER A 18 11.05 26.78 7.39
N LYS A 19 11.47 28.05 7.61
CA LYS A 19 10.74 29.02 8.43
C LYS A 19 9.59 29.69 7.69
N VAL A 20 9.56 29.59 6.37
CA VAL A 20 8.44 30.08 5.54
C VAL A 20 7.28 29.12 5.68
N LYS A 21 6.09 29.65 6.02
CA LYS A 21 4.87 28.83 6.12
C LYS A 21 4.27 28.60 4.72
N ASP A 22 4.94 27.77 3.92
CA ASP A 22 4.48 27.44 2.58
C ASP A 22 4.55 25.91 2.35
N TYR A 23 3.63 25.40 1.53
CA TYR A 23 3.61 24.00 1.08
C TYR A 23 4.84 23.60 0.29
N SER A 24 5.55 24.56 -0.30
CA SER A 24 6.76 24.33 -1.05
C SER A 24 7.98 23.90 -0.21
N LYS A 25 7.94 24.10 1.12
CA LYS A 25 9.06 23.79 2.03
C LYS A 25 9.49 22.31 2.01
N GLU A 26 8.54 21.37 1.95
CA GLU A 26 8.88 19.93 1.90
C GLU A 26 9.52 19.57 0.55
N ARG A 27 9.02 20.15 -0.54
CA ARG A 27 9.63 19.97 -1.87
C ARG A 27 11.03 20.56 -1.92
N HIS A 28 11.22 21.77 -1.38
CA HIS A 28 12.52 22.42 -1.29
C HIS A 28 13.50 21.56 -0.49
N LYS A 29 13.09 21.07 0.67
CA LYS A 29 13.89 20.17 1.51
C LYS A 29 14.34 18.91 0.76
N VAL A 30 13.43 18.27 0.04
CA VAL A 30 13.71 17.05 -0.73
C VAL A 30 14.74 17.33 -1.84
N ILE A 31 14.59 18.46 -2.56
CA ILE A 31 15.54 18.90 -3.58
C ILE A 31 16.91 19.19 -2.96
N THR A 32 16.95 19.96 -1.87
CA THR A 32 18.19 20.26 -1.14
C THR A 32 18.89 18.98 -0.69
N TYR A 33 18.13 18.00 -0.15
CA TYR A 33 18.72 16.74 0.30
C TYR A 33 19.23 15.87 -0.87
N PHE A 34 18.63 15.97 -2.04
CA PHE A 34 19.17 15.33 -3.24
C PHE A 34 20.52 15.93 -3.63
N GLU A 35 20.63 17.26 -3.67
CA GLU A 35 21.86 17.95 -4.01
C GLU A 35 22.97 17.75 -2.95
N VAL A 36 22.60 17.82 -1.67
CA VAL A 36 23.51 17.49 -0.57
C VAL A 36 23.96 16.04 -0.65
N GLY A 37 23.05 15.13 -0.99
CA GLY A 37 23.36 13.71 -1.19
C GLY A 37 24.38 13.48 -2.29
N LYS A 38 24.29 14.23 -3.39
CA LYS A 38 25.28 14.24 -4.48
C LYS A 38 26.67 14.64 -3.97
N LEU A 39 26.75 15.77 -3.26
CA LEU A 39 28.01 16.27 -2.71
C LEU A 39 28.61 15.29 -1.67
N LEU A 40 27.77 14.64 -0.86
CA LEU A 40 28.22 13.62 0.09
C LEU A 40 28.73 12.36 -0.61
N ASP A 41 28.14 11.98 -1.73
CA ASP A 41 28.57 10.83 -2.53
C ASP A 41 29.92 11.11 -3.20
N GLU A 42 30.08 12.28 -3.78
CA GLU A 42 31.34 12.73 -4.39
C GLU A 42 32.46 12.87 -3.34
N ALA A 43 32.16 13.47 -2.18
CA ALA A 43 33.14 13.61 -1.10
C ALA A 43 33.57 12.23 -0.57
N GLY A 44 32.62 11.31 -0.37
CA GLY A 44 32.90 9.95 0.09
C GLY A 44 33.74 9.16 -0.92
N SER A 45 33.50 9.32 -2.21
CA SER A 45 34.29 8.70 -3.27
C SER A 45 35.73 9.22 -3.31
N LYS A 46 35.94 10.50 -2.99
CA LYS A 46 37.23 11.14 -3.03
C LYS A 46 38.07 10.97 -1.77
N TYR A 47 37.44 11.02 -0.61
CA TYR A 47 38.11 11.06 0.70
C TYR A 47 37.81 9.85 1.61
N GLY A 48 37.03 8.90 1.14
CA GLY A 48 36.58 7.75 1.90
C GLY A 48 35.36 8.05 2.80
N ASP A 49 34.72 6.98 3.28
CA ASP A 49 33.45 7.08 4.02
C ASP A 49 33.55 7.79 5.38
N ASN A 50 34.73 7.85 5.98
CA ASN A 50 34.95 8.55 7.25
C ASN A 50 34.69 10.06 7.15
N ILE A 51 34.73 10.64 5.96
CA ILE A 51 34.42 12.05 5.74
C ILE A 51 33.00 12.43 6.21
N LEU A 52 32.05 11.48 6.17
CA LEU A 52 30.69 11.72 6.64
C LEU A 52 30.64 11.95 8.14
N ASN A 53 31.47 11.23 8.90
CA ASN A 53 31.57 11.43 10.34
C ASN A 53 32.19 12.81 10.66
N ASP A 54 33.26 13.20 9.98
CA ASP A 54 33.85 14.54 10.13
C ASP A 54 32.82 15.65 9.82
N TYR A 55 32.12 15.55 8.68
CA TYR A 55 31.08 16.52 8.32
C TYR A 55 29.94 16.54 9.32
N SER A 56 29.52 15.36 9.80
CA SER A 56 28.48 15.27 10.83
C SER A 56 28.88 16.01 12.11
N ASN A 57 30.07 15.75 12.63
CA ASN A 57 30.55 16.39 13.86
C ASN A 57 30.53 17.92 13.76
N ARG A 58 30.97 18.47 12.64
CA ARG A 58 30.97 19.90 12.37
C ARG A 58 29.56 20.46 12.21
N LEU A 59 28.70 19.78 11.44
CA LEU A 59 27.31 20.21 11.20
C LEU A 59 26.43 20.12 12.46
N VAL A 60 26.69 19.13 13.34
CA VAL A 60 25.98 18.99 14.62
C VAL A 60 26.28 20.17 15.55
N ILE A 61 27.52 20.69 15.55
CA ILE A 61 27.89 21.88 16.33
C ILE A 61 27.11 23.11 15.82
N GLU A 62 26.98 23.27 14.50
CA GLU A 62 26.36 24.45 13.89
C GLU A 62 24.81 24.40 13.85
N PHE A 63 24.24 23.24 13.59
CA PHE A 63 22.81 23.06 13.29
C PHE A 63 22.06 22.12 14.25
N GLY A 64 22.77 21.53 15.23
CA GLY A 64 22.22 20.55 16.16
C GLY A 64 22.12 19.13 15.59
N LYS A 65 21.62 18.21 16.41
CA LYS A 65 21.61 16.75 16.14
C LYS A 65 20.86 16.28 14.89
N LYS A 66 20.12 17.17 14.21
CA LYS A 66 19.36 16.84 12.99
C LYS A 66 20.25 16.42 11.81
N TYR A 67 21.52 16.86 11.77
CA TYR A 67 22.48 16.47 10.73
C TYR A 67 23.54 15.50 11.23
N ASN A 68 23.17 14.62 12.14
CA ASN A 68 24.02 13.53 12.61
C ASN A 68 24.42 12.58 11.45
N GLU A 69 25.44 11.75 11.67
CA GLU A 69 25.99 10.84 10.65
C GLU A 69 24.91 9.94 10.02
N ARG A 70 23.99 9.43 10.84
CA ARG A 70 22.86 8.59 10.36
C ARG A 70 21.99 9.36 9.34
N THR A 71 21.74 10.63 9.59
CA THR A 71 20.97 11.49 8.66
C THR A 71 21.76 11.74 7.39
N LEU A 72 23.05 12.04 7.47
CA LEU A 72 23.89 12.24 6.28
C LEU A 72 24.00 10.97 5.44
N ARG A 73 24.14 9.81 6.07
CA ARG A 73 24.14 8.51 5.38
C ARG A 73 22.81 8.27 4.63
N ARG A 74 21.68 8.61 5.23
CA ARG A 74 20.35 8.53 4.58
C ARG A 74 20.21 9.49 3.41
N ILE A 75 20.69 10.72 3.56
CA ILE A 75 20.69 11.73 2.49
C ILE A 75 21.52 11.25 1.30
N ARG A 76 22.73 10.71 1.55
CA ARG A 76 23.58 10.11 0.51
C ARG A 76 22.92 8.90 -0.14
N GLN A 77 22.28 8.02 0.65
CA GLN A 77 21.56 6.85 0.13
C GLN A 77 20.40 7.27 -0.76
N TYR A 78 19.65 8.30 -0.36
CA TYR A 78 18.58 8.87 -1.16
C TYR A 78 19.09 9.29 -2.55
N TYR A 79 20.17 10.05 -2.62
CA TYR A 79 20.78 10.41 -3.90
C TYR A 79 21.17 9.16 -4.70
N ARG A 80 21.85 8.19 -4.11
CA ARG A 80 22.29 6.97 -4.80
C ARG A 80 21.14 6.19 -5.43
N ILE A 81 19.99 6.12 -4.75
CA ILE A 81 18.79 5.45 -5.26
C ILE A 81 18.18 6.26 -6.42
N PHE A 82 18.07 7.58 -6.27
CA PHE A 82 17.27 8.42 -7.17
C PHE A 82 18.09 9.21 -8.20
N LYS A 83 19.40 9.00 -8.31
CA LYS A 83 20.28 9.73 -9.24
C LYS A 83 20.05 9.41 -10.72
N ASN A 84 19.41 8.30 -11.06
CA ASN A 84 19.15 7.93 -12.44
C ASN A 84 17.94 8.71 -12.98
N GLU A 85 17.96 9.10 -14.26
CA GLU A 85 16.91 9.92 -14.90
C GLU A 85 15.50 9.34 -14.79
N LYS A 86 15.36 8.00 -14.75
CA LYS A 86 14.06 7.33 -14.56
C LYS A 86 13.34 7.72 -13.26
N TRP A 87 14.09 8.19 -12.25
CA TRP A 87 13.60 8.53 -10.93
C TRP A 87 13.41 10.01 -10.68
N SER A 88 14.03 10.88 -11.52
CA SER A 88 14.00 12.32 -11.34
C SER A 88 12.59 12.92 -11.19
N PRO A 89 11.56 12.50 -11.97
CA PRO A 89 10.21 13.00 -11.78
C PRO A 89 9.54 12.53 -10.48
N LEU A 90 9.96 11.38 -9.95
CA LEU A 90 9.42 10.80 -8.73
C LEU A 90 10.08 11.37 -7.48
N ALA A 91 11.33 11.84 -7.59
CA ALA A 91 12.14 12.32 -6.47
C ALA A 91 11.57 13.54 -5.72
N THR A 92 10.54 14.22 -6.26
CA THR A 92 9.93 15.40 -5.64
C THR A 92 8.44 15.23 -5.31
N LYS A 93 7.88 14.04 -5.53
CA LYS A 93 6.44 13.79 -5.32
C LYS A 93 6.06 13.65 -3.85
N LEU A 94 6.97 13.18 -3.02
CA LEU A 94 6.72 12.86 -1.61
C LEU A 94 7.57 13.74 -0.69
N SER A 95 7.19 13.81 0.59
CA SER A 95 8.01 14.49 1.61
C SER A 95 9.24 13.65 1.99
N TRP A 96 10.25 14.30 2.60
CA TRP A 96 11.42 13.59 3.14
C TRP A 96 11.07 12.48 4.11
N SER A 97 10.00 12.66 4.89
CA SER A 97 9.56 11.66 5.85
C SER A 97 9.11 10.36 5.18
N HIS A 98 8.48 10.43 3.99
CA HIS A 98 8.13 9.26 3.17
C HIS A 98 9.38 8.59 2.59
N TYR A 99 10.27 9.37 1.98
CA TYR A 99 11.52 8.80 1.45
C TYR A 99 12.34 8.07 2.51
N SER A 100 12.34 8.59 3.74
CA SER A 100 13.04 7.94 4.86
C SER A 100 12.53 6.53 5.17
N GLU A 101 11.26 6.23 4.91
CA GLU A 101 10.70 4.87 5.04
C GLU A 101 11.09 3.98 3.85
N LEU A 102 11.15 4.57 2.66
CA LEU A 102 11.43 3.87 1.41
C LEU A 102 12.89 3.45 1.22
N LEU A 103 13.84 4.10 1.93
CA LEU A 103 15.27 3.83 1.76
C LEU A 103 15.70 2.39 2.14
N SER A 104 14.89 1.64 2.87
CA SER A 104 15.16 0.25 3.22
C SER A 104 14.82 -0.75 2.11
N ILE A 105 14.05 -0.31 1.12
CA ILE A 105 13.57 -1.15 0.02
C ILE A 105 14.68 -1.29 -1.01
N LYS A 106 15.01 -2.53 -1.36
CA LYS A 106 16.09 -2.84 -2.33
C LYS A 106 15.56 -3.14 -3.72
N ASP A 107 14.35 -3.70 -3.81
CA ASP A 107 13.71 -4.02 -5.08
C ASP A 107 13.14 -2.77 -5.72
N ASN A 108 13.51 -2.50 -6.98
CA ASN A 108 13.10 -1.30 -7.70
C ASN A 108 11.60 -1.27 -8.00
N ASN A 109 10.98 -2.43 -8.29
CA ASN A 109 9.56 -2.49 -8.60
C ASN A 109 8.72 -2.27 -7.33
N GLU A 110 9.16 -2.84 -6.22
CA GLU A 110 8.58 -2.59 -4.90
C GLU A 110 8.68 -1.10 -4.53
N LEU A 111 9.84 -0.49 -4.75
CA LEU A 111 10.07 0.93 -4.48
C LEU A 111 9.13 1.82 -5.32
N ILE A 112 9.02 1.56 -6.62
CA ILE A 112 8.09 2.27 -7.53
C ILE A 112 6.65 2.12 -7.04
N TYR A 113 6.26 0.90 -6.68
CA TYR A 113 4.93 0.62 -6.16
C TYR A 113 4.60 1.49 -4.95
N TYR A 114 5.45 1.47 -3.90
CA TYR A 114 5.19 2.25 -2.69
C TYR A 114 5.24 3.77 -2.91
N ILE A 115 6.06 4.26 -3.82
CA ILE A 115 6.06 5.68 -4.22
C ILE A 115 4.72 6.05 -4.86
N ASN A 116 4.25 5.23 -5.81
CA ASN A 116 3.02 5.51 -6.53
C ASN A 116 1.81 5.49 -5.61
N ILE A 117 1.64 4.46 -4.79
CA ILE A 117 0.50 4.41 -3.86
C ILE A 117 0.55 5.52 -2.81
N ALA A 118 1.75 5.88 -2.32
CA ALA A 118 1.88 6.97 -1.36
C ALA A 118 1.45 8.31 -1.99
N TYR A 119 1.79 8.54 -3.24
CA TYR A 119 1.40 9.74 -3.98
C TYR A 119 -0.08 9.72 -4.36
N GLU A 120 -0.56 8.67 -5.02
CA GLU A 120 -1.91 8.58 -5.58
C GLU A 120 -2.99 8.54 -4.50
N ARG A 121 -2.70 7.85 -3.38
CA ARG A 121 -3.63 7.71 -2.25
C ARG A 121 -3.39 8.74 -1.14
N ASN A 122 -2.45 9.68 -1.36
CA ASN A 122 -2.06 10.70 -0.38
C ASN A 122 -1.79 10.11 1.03
N LEU A 123 -1.05 9.00 1.07
CA LEU A 123 -0.77 8.31 2.33
C LEU A 123 0.08 9.19 3.24
N SER A 124 -0.23 9.15 4.53
CA SER A 124 0.68 9.68 5.54
C SER A 124 1.92 8.79 5.68
N LYS A 125 2.99 9.33 6.26
CA LYS A 125 4.18 8.54 6.61
C LYS A 125 3.85 7.27 7.41
N ARG A 126 2.88 7.36 8.34
CA ARG A 126 2.48 6.25 9.20
C ARG A 126 1.80 5.15 8.41
N GLU A 127 0.86 5.52 7.55
CA GLU A 127 0.16 4.57 6.68
C GLU A 127 1.13 3.89 5.71
N LEU A 128 2.05 4.64 5.11
CA LEU A 128 3.09 4.07 4.24
C LEU A 128 3.95 3.05 5.00
N ARG A 129 4.40 3.40 6.21
CA ARG A 129 5.19 2.49 7.07
C ARG A 129 4.41 1.21 7.39
N GLU A 130 3.13 1.30 7.72
CA GLU A 130 2.28 0.14 7.99
C GLU A 130 2.16 -0.77 6.76
N LYS A 131 1.96 -0.20 5.57
CA LYS A 131 1.89 -0.98 4.32
C LYS A 131 3.20 -1.70 4.00
N ILE A 132 4.35 -1.04 4.19
CA ILE A 132 5.67 -1.65 4.02
C ILE A 132 5.88 -2.77 5.05
N LYS A 133 5.55 -2.52 6.33
CA LYS A 133 5.65 -3.51 7.42
C LYS A 133 4.79 -4.74 7.14
N ASN A 134 3.57 -4.53 6.65
CA ASN A 134 2.62 -5.58 6.30
C ASN A 134 2.91 -6.23 4.95
N LYS A 135 4.04 -5.88 4.31
CA LYS A 135 4.51 -6.47 3.05
C LYS A 135 3.44 -6.48 1.95
N GLU A 136 2.70 -5.36 1.81
CA GLU A 136 1.59 -5.27 0.84
C GLU A 136 2.03 -5.65 -0.57
N TYR A 137 3.19 -5.17 -1.03
CA TYR A 137 3.73 -5.52 -2.34
C TYR A 137 4.03 -7.02 -2.47
N GLN A 138 4.63 -7.65 -1.45
CA GLN A 138 4.96 -9.07 -1.49
C GLN A 138 3.74 -9.97 -1.56
N ARG A 139 2.64 -9.56 -0.91
CA ARG A 139 1.35 -10.29 -0.89
C ARG A 139 0.52 -10.12 -2.17
N MET A 140 0.97 -9.28 -3.11
CA MET A 140 0.30 -9.18 -4.41
C MET A 140 0.56 -10.43 -5.26
N PRO A 141 -0.44 -10.89 -6.02
CA PRO A 141 -0.25 -11.90 -7.06
C PRO A 141 0.86 -11.50 -8.04
N ILE A 142 1.55 -12.48 -8.59
CA ILE A 142 2.65 -12.23 -9.55
C ILE A 142 2.13 -11.52 -10.79
N GLU A 143 0.94 -11.90 -11.27
CA GLU A 143 0.27 -11.29 -12.42
C GLU A 143 0.04 -9.77 -12.16
N THR A 144 -0.40 -9.42 -10.97
CA THR A 144 -0.60 -8.01 -10.57
C THR A 144 0.72 -7.24 -10.57
N LYS A 145 1.80 -7.84 -10.03
CA LYS A 145 3.14 -7.22 -10.07
C LYS A 145 3.60 -6.97 -11.52
N ASN A 146 3.39 -7.94 -12.40
CA ASN A 146 3.72 -7.81 -13.81
C ASN A 146 2.91 -6.69 -14.49
N LYS A 147 1.60 -6.62 -14.25
CA LYS A 147 0.73 -5.54 -14.76
C LYS A 147 1.17 -4.16 -14.29
N ILE A 148 1.61 -4.01 -13.03
CA ILE A 148 2.14 -2.75 -12.50
C ILE A 148 3.41 -2.33 -13.25
N VAL A 149 4.30 -3.28 -13.54
CA VAL A 149 5.56 -3.02 -14.27
C VAL A 149 5.30 -2.68 -15.73
N SER A 150 4.43 -3.43 -16.42
CA SER A 150 4.07 -3.21 -17.83
C SER A 150 3.10 -2.04 -18.03
N LYS A 151 2.51 -1.50 -16.96
CA LYS A 151 1.43 -0.48 -16.97
C LYS A 151 0.18 -0.96 -17.68
N ASP A 152 -0.11 -2.25 -17.59
CA ASP A 152 -1.31 -2.84 -18.13
C ASP A 152 -2.56 -2.45 -17.31
N LYS A 153 -3.73 -2.72 -17.91
CA LYS A 153 -5.01 -2.45 -17.25
C LYS A 153 -5.15 -3.30 -15.99
N ILE A 154 -5.36 -2.62 -14.85
CA ILE A 154 -5.61 -3.24 -13.56
C ILE A 154 -7.11 -3.56 -13.43
N GLU A 155 -7.44 -4.73 -12.91
CA GLU A 155 -8.78 -5.21 -12.60
C GLU A 155 -9.03 -5.25 -11.09
N VAL A 156 -10.27 -5.51 -10.65
CA VAL A 156 -10.57 -5.58 -9.20
C VAL A 156 -9.76 -6.67 -8.50
N LYS A 157 -9.59 -7.82 -9.14
CA LYS A 157 -8.79 -8.94 -8.61
C LYS A 157 -7.35 -8.57 -8.30
N ASP A 158 -6.80 -7.59 -9.05
CA ASP A 158 -5.45 -7.09 -8.84
C ASP A 158 -5.33 -6.19 -7.60
N LEU A 159 -6.44 -5.66 -7.09
CA LEU A 159 -6.45 -4.79 -5.91
C LEU A 159 -6.50 -5.58 -4.60
N VAL A 160 -7.06 -6.79 -4.61
CA VAL A 160 -7.28 -7.59 -3.40
C VAL A 160 -6.02 -8.38 -3.06
N PRO A 161 -5.36 -8.10 -1.92
CA PRO A 161 -4.14 -8.81 -1.51
C PRO A 161 -4.41 -10.27 -1.18
N ASN A 162 -3.34 -11.07 -1.13
CA ASN A 162 -3.37 -12.46 -0.70
C ASN A 162 -2.12 -12.79 0.16
N PRO A 163 -2.28 -13.14 1.43
CA PRO A 163 -3.53 -13.17 2.21
C PRO A 163 -4.08 -11.78 2.52
N ILE A 164 -5.38 -11.72 2.86
CA ILE A 164 -6.02 -10.55 3.45
C ILE A 164 -5.70 -10.55 4.95
N LEU A 165 -5.14 -9.45 5.47
CA LEU A 165 -4.84 -9.33 6.89
C LEU A 165 -6.06 -8.85 7.66
N ILE A 166 -6.49 -9.63 8.65
CA ILE A 166 -7.62 -9.30 9.53
C ILE A 166 -7.07 -9.07 10.94
N ARG A 167 -7.32 -7.89 11.50
CA ARG A 167 -6.86 -7.53 12.84
C ARG A 167 -7.60 -8.32 13.90
N ASN A 168 -6.83 -8.98 14.77
CA ASN A 168 -7.33 -9.74 15.91
C ASN A 168 -6.68 -9.25 17.22
N ARG A 169 -7.09 -8.06 17.68
CA ARG A 169 -6.48 -7.39 18.84
C ARG A 169 -6.58 -8.18 20.13
N ASN A 170 -7.62 -8.97 20.26
CA ASN A 170 -7.95 -9.74 21.46
C ASN A 170 -7.43 -11.18 21.43
N ASN A 171 -6.72 -11.57 20.36
CA ASN A 171 -6.30 -12.95 20.11
C ASN A 171 -7.48 -13.94 20.22
N THR A 172 -8.65 -13.53 19.76
CA THR A 172 -9.86 -14.35 19.79
C THR A 172 -9.67 -15.56 18.88
N GLU A 173 -10.00 -16.75 19.40
CA GLU A 173 -9.99 -17.96 18.60
C GLU A 173 -11.17 -17.93 17.60
N ILE A 174 -10.85 -18.03 16.31
CA ILE A 174 -11.87 -17.99 15.24
C ILE A 174 -12.22 -19.41 14.82
N VAL A 175 -13.30 -19.93 15.37
CA VAL A 175 -13.80 -21.28 15.10
C VAL A 175 -15.09 -21.28 14.27
N THR A 176 -15.76 -20.13 14.09
CA THR A 176 -17.00 -20.01 13.32
C THR A 176 -16.97 -18.83 12.36
N GLU A 177 -17.74 -18.93 11.26
CA GLU A 177 -17.91 -17.83 10.29
C GLU A 177 -18.47 -16.58 10.97
N LYS A 178 -19.39 -16.74 11.92
CA LYS A 178 -19.92 -15.64 12.72
C LYS A 178 -18.86 -14.94 13.56
N ALA A 179 -17.91 -15.66 14.15
CA ALA A 179 -16.81 -15.07 14.90
C ALA A 179 -15.88 -14.27 13.98
N LEU A 180 -15.56 -14.79 12.79
CA LEU A 180 -14.78 -14.09 11.78
C LEU A 180 -15.49 -12.82 11.29
N HIS A 181 -16.78 -12.92 11.00
CA HIS A 181 -17.62 -11.81 10.59
C HIS A 181 -17.64 -10.69 11.65
N ASN A 182 -17.88 -11.05 12.91
CA ASN A 182 -17.87 -10.08 14.01
C ASN A 182 -16.50 -9.41 14.16
N LEU A 183 -15.40 -10.17 14.06
CA LEU A 183 -14.06 -9.63 14.14
C LEU A 183 -13.80 -8.59 13.03
N ILE A 184 -14.26 -8.83 11.82
CA ILE A 184 -14.17 -7.87 10.72
C ILE A 184 -14.99 -6.61 11.01
N LEU A 185 -16.20 -6.77 11.55
CA LEU A 185 -17.08 -5.64 11.89
C LEU A 185 -16.55 -4.79 13.05
N GLU A 186 -15.86 -5.39 14.02
CA GLU A 186 -15.20 -4.65 15.12
C GLU A 186 -14.15 -3.66 14.63
N ASP A 187 -13.49 -3.96 13.51
CA ASP A 187 -12.52 -3.04 12.87
C ASP A 187 -12.70 -3.00 11.34
N ILE A 188 -13.94 -2.73 10.93
CA ILE A 188 -14.31 -2.65 9.50
C ILE A 188 -13.47 -1.64 8.74
N GLU A 189 -13.05 -0.57 9.40
CA GLU A 189 -12.19 0.45 8.79
C GLU A 189 -10.83 -0.14 8.38
N SER A 190 -10.23 -0.95 9.24
CA SER A 190 -8.98 -1.64 8.92
C SER A 190 -9.14 -2.66 7.80
N PHE A 191 -10.23 -3.40 7.79
CA PHE A 191 -10.55 -4.36 6.72
C PHE A 191 -10.75 -3.64 5.37
N MET A 192 -11.48 -2.53 5.35
CA MET A 192 -11.68 -1.73 4.13
C MET A 192 -10.36 -1.14 3.62
N LYS A 193 -9.49 -0.67 4.52
CA LYS A 193 -8.14 -0.18 4.15
C LYS A 193 -7.24 -1.29 3.60
N GLU A 194 -7.39 -2.50 4.09
CA GLU A 194 -6.66 -3.67 3.59
C GLU A 194 -7.10 -4.04 2.18
N LEU A 195 -8.40 -4.06 1.89
CA LEU A 195 -8.90 -4.27 0.52
C LEU A 195 -8.50 -3.13 -0.43
N GLY A 196 -8.36 -1.92 0.08
CA GLY A 196 -7.94 -0.73 -0.68
C GLY A 196 -8.97 0.40 -0.69
N ASN A 197 -8.51 1.61 -1.00
CA ASN A 197 -9.30 2.85 -0.88
C ASN A 197 -10.48 2.97 -1.87
N SER A 198 -10.59 2.07 -2.82
CA SER A 198 -11.69 2.11 -3.81
C SER A 198 -12.93 1.32 -3.37
N PHE A 199 -12.89 0.65 -2.24
CA PHE A 199 -14.04 -0.09 -1.71
C PHE A 199 -14.81 0.75 -0.70
N SER A 200 -16.14 0.71 -0.81
CA SER A 200 -17.09 1.31 0.13
C SER A 200 -17.96 0.23 0.74
N PHE A 201 -18.18 0.30 2.04
CA PHE A 201 -19.06 -0.63 2.77
C PHE A 201 -20.51 -0.21 2.58
N ILE A 202 -21.37 -1.16 2.14
CA ILE A 202 -22.82 -0.97 2.01
C ILE A 202 -23.53 -1.56 3.21
N GLY A 203 -23.20 -2.81 3.58
CA GLY A 203 -23.83 -3.48 4.71
C GLY A 203 -23.27 -4.87 4.99
N SER A 204 -23.58 -5.38 6.17
CA SER A 204 -23.30 -6.74 6.62
C SER A 204 -24.58 -7.53 6.79
N GLU A 205 -24.50 -8.87 6.70
CA GLU A 205 -25.66 -9.77 6.72
C GLU A 205 -26.77 -9.24 5.79
N TYR A 206 -26.36 -8.82 4.58
CA TYR A 206 -27.23 -8.15 3.64
C TYR A 206 -28.31 -9.10 3.13
N LYS A 207 -29.55 -8.85 3.55
CA LYS A 207 -30.69 -9.72 3.28
C LYS A 207 -31.12 -9.64 1.83
N ILE A 208 -31.20 -10.80 1.16
CA ILE A 208 -31.77 -10.97 -0.16
C ILE A 208 -32.85 -12.05 -0.13
N LYS A 209 -33.84 -11.95 -1.04
CA LYS A 209 -34.93 -12.94 -1.13
C LYS A 209 -34.87 -13.63 -2.49
N ILE A 210 -34.62 -14.93 -2.48
CA ILE A 210 -34.60 -15.76 -3.69
C ILE A 210 -35.75 -16.78 -3.58
N GLY A 211 -36.76 -16.62 -4.44
CA GLY A 211 -37.99 -17.35 -4.31
C GLY A 211 -38.66 -17.04 -2.95
N ASP A 212 -38.97 -18.07 -2.19
CA ASP A 212 -39.61 -17.95 -0.86
C ASP A 212 -38.59 -17.95 0.30
N ARG A 213 -37.26 -18.01 0.01
CA ARG A 213 -36.24 -18.12 1.04
C ARG A 213 -35.44 -16.84 1.16
N ASN A 214 -35.16 -16.48 2.42
CA ASN A 214 -34.21 -15.42 2.74
C ASN A 214 -32.78 -15.98 2.73
N HIS A 215 -31.84 -15.22 2.14
CA HIS A 215 -30.41 -15.46 2.17
C HIS A 215 -29.71 -14.21 2.69
N TYR A 216 -28.52 -14.36 3.19
CA TYR A 216 -27.74 -13.27 3.74
C TYR A 216 -26.36 -13.29 3.11
N ILE A 217 -25.93 -12.15 2.58
CA ILE A 217 -24.57 -11.93 2.08
C ILE A 217 -23.76 -11.41 3.27
N ASP A 218 -22.62 -12.03 3.58
CA ASP A 218 -21.82 -11.64 4.75
C ASP A 218 -21.48 -10.16 4.72
N LEU A 219 -20.85 -9.70 3.62
CA LEU A 219 -20.59 -8.25 3.40
C LEU A 219 -20.94 -7.88 1.97
N LEU A 220 -21.68 -6.79 1.82
CA LEU A 220 -21.92 -6.15 0.53
C LEU A 220 -21.12 -4.85 0.46
N LEU A 221 -20.26 -4.73 -0.54
CA LEU A 221 -19.42 -3.58 -0.79
C LEU A 221 -19.71 -2.98 -2.18
N PHE A 222 -19.19 -1.79 -2.42
CA PHE A 222 -19.16 -1.17 -3.74
C PHE A 222 -17.74 -0.74 -4.09
N ASN A 223 -17.26 -1.07 -5.26
CA ASN A 223 -15.97 -0.60 -5.75
C ASN A 223 -16.14 0.63 -6.64
N ILE A 224 -15.74 1.80 -6.11
CA ILE A 224 -15.91 3.10 -6.77
C ILE A 224 -15.10 3.17 -8.06
N LYS A 225 -13.87 2.65 -8.07
CA LYS A 225 -12.97 2.72 -9.23
C LYS A 225 -13.49 1.93 -10.42
N PHE A 226 -14.08 0.77 -10.16
CA PHE A 226 -14.61 -0.13 -11.18
C PHE A 226 -16.13 -0.05 -11.32
N ASN A 227 -16.77 0.83 -10.55
CA ASN A 227 -18.21 1.07 -10.60
C ASN A 227 -19.03 -0.22 -10.56
N CYS A 228 -18.76 -1.10 -9.58
CA CYS A 228 -19.42 -2.40 -9.45
C CYS A 228 -19.70 -2.77 -8.00
N TYR A 229 -20.75 -3.56 -7.77
CA TYR A 229 -20.98 -4.20 -6.48
C TYR A 229 -19.97 -5.31 -6.23
N VAL A 230 -19.68 -5.56 -4.97
CA VAL A 230 -18.77 -6.62 -4.54
C VAL A 230 -19.40 -7.41 -3.41
N VAL A 231 -19.67 -8.67 -3.68
CA VAL A 231 -20.16 -9.65 -2.70
C VAL A 231 -18.97 -10.28 -2.01
N VAL A 232 -18.89 -10.22 -0.69
CA VAL A 232 -17.87 -10.89 0.11
C VAL A 232 -18.52 -12.01 0.91
N GLU A 233 -17.97 -13.21 0.79
CA GLU A 233 -18.37 -14.40 1.54
C GLU A 233 -17.20 -14.89 2.39
N LEU A 234 -17.45 -15.18 3.67
CA LEU A 234 -16.45 -15.54 4.66
C LEU A 234 -16.52 -17.02 5.00
N LYS A 235 -15.40 -17.71 4.99
CA LYS A 235 -15.30 -19.13 5.35
C LYS A 235 -14.13 -19.37 6.30
N VAL A 236 -14.38 -20.07 7.40
CA VAL A 236 -13.32 -20.45 8.37
C VAL A 236 -12.64 -21.77 8.02
N THR A 237 -13.05 -22.38 6.93
CA THR A 237 -12.49 -23.63 6.41
C THR A 237 -11.63 -23.38 5.17
N GLU A 238 -10.97 -24.42 4.70
CA GLU A 238 -10.32 -24.41 3.40
C GLU A 238 -11.33 -24.22 2.27
N PHE A 239 -10.87 -23.71 1.14
CA PHE A 239 -11.67 -23.50 -0.06
C PHE A 239 -12.40 -24.78 -0.51
N LYS A 240 -13.70 -24.63 -0.86
CA LYS A 240 -14.54 -25.67 -1.45
C LYS A 240 -15.29 -25.13 -2.66
N VAL A 241 -15.48 -25.98 -3.68
CA VAL A 241 -16.18 -25.61 -4.93
C VAL A 241 -17.63 -25.13 -4.67
N GLU A 242 -18.27 -25.68 -3.65
CA GLU A 242 -19.65 -25.33 -3.27
C GLU A 242 -19.79 -23.84 -2.90
N TYR A 243 -18.73 -23.22 -2.35
CA TYR A 243 -18.75 -21.80 -1.97
C TYR A 243 -18.84 -20.88 -3.19
N ILE A 244 -18.28 -21.31 -4.33
CA ILE A 244 -18.41 -20.57 -5.59
C ILE A 244 -19.86 -20.47 -6.03
N SER A 245 -20.60 -21.57 -5.99
CA SER A 245 -22.02 -21.58 -6.36
C SER A 245 -22.85 -20.64 -5.46
N GLN A 246 -22.47 -20.53 -4.19
CA GLN A 246 -23.11 -19.60 -3.25
C GLN A 246 -22.82 -18.16 -3.65
N VAL A 247 -21.56 -17.80 -3.90
CA VAL A 247 -21.16 -16.46 -4.30
C VAL A 247 -21.77 -16.07 -5.64
N GLN A 248 -21.73 -16.96 -6.66
CA GLN A 248 -22.39 -16.75 -7.97
C GLN A 248 -23.87 -16.45 -7.84
N LYS A 249 -24.57 -17.21 -6.99
CA LYS A 249 -25.99 -16.98 -6.73
C LYS A 249 -26.26 -15.57 -6.21
N TYR A 250 -25.42 -15.11 -5.29
CA TYR A 250 -25.54 -13.77 -4.72
C TYR A 250 -25.18 -12.67 -5.72
N MET A 251 -24.09 -12.83 -6.47
CA MET A 251 -23.71 -11.92 -7.55
C MET A 251 -24.85 -11.79 -8.58
N ASN A 252 -25.40 -12.90 -9.05
CA ASN A 252 -26.50 -12.90 -10.01
C ASN A 252 -27.77 -12.23 -9.45
N TYR A 253 -28.02 -12.34 -8.15
CA TYR A 253 -29.13 -11.63 -7.51
C TYR A 253 -28.90 -10.11 -7.53
N ILE A 254 -27.71 -9.65 -7.16
CA ILE A 254 -27.33 -8.22 -7.18
C ILE A 254 -27.43 -7.68 -8.60
N ASP A 255 -26.89 -8.40 -9.61
CA ASP A 255 -26.91 -7.98 -11.01
C ASP A 255 -28.34 -7.84 -11.57
N LYS A 256 -29.27 -8.70 -11.11
CA LYS A 256 -30.66 -8.70 -11.61
C LYS A 256 -31.58 -7.73 -10.86
N ASN A 257 -31.33 -7.46 -9.58
CA ASN A 257 -32.32 -6.79 -8.73
C ASN A 257 -31.84 -5.47 -8.12
N ILE A 258 -30.53 -5.23 -8.07
CA ILE A 258 -29.96 -4.08 -7.35
C ILE A 258 -29.06 -3.23 -8.25
N LYS A 259 -28.27 -3.87 -9.12
CA LYS A 259 -27.37 -3.20 -10.04
C LYS A 259 -28.13 -2.25 -10.97
N GLU A 260 -27.62 -1.01 -11.09
CA GLU A 260 -28.12 -0.07 -12.09
C GLU A 260 -27.48 -0.33 -13.46
N ILE A 261 -28.09 0.20 -14.52
CA ILE A 261 -27.67 -0.01 -15.90
C ILE A 261 -26.22 0.46 -16.16
N ASN A 262 -25.79 1.48 -15.44
CA ASN A 262 -24.44 2.07 -15.57
C ASN A 262 -23.38 1.37 -14.74
N ASN A 263 -23.76 0.41 -13.87
CA ASN A 263 -22.81 -0.35 -13.09
C ASN A 263 -22.24 -1.51 -13.91
N ASN A 264 -20.98 -1.81 -13.71
CA ASN A 264 -20.36 -3.04 -14.21
C ASN A 264 -20.88 -4.26 -13.44
N ASP A 265 -20.62 -5.45 -13.96
CA ASP A 265 -21.05 -6.70 -13.36
C ASP A 265 -20.46 -6.88 -11.95
N THR A 266 -21.29 -7.44 -11.07
CA THR A 266 -20.92 -7.70 -9.68
C THR A 266 -19.77 -8.70 -9.61
N ILE A 267 -18.86 -8.45 -8.67
CA ILE A 267 -17.69 -9.30 -8.40
C ILE A 267 -17.88 -10.00 -7.05
N GLY A 268 -17.40 -11.23 -6.95
CA GLY A 268 -17.37 -12.00 -5.71
C GLY A 268 -15.97 -12.08 -5.12
N ILE A 269 -15.84 -11.90 -3.81
CA ILE A 269 -14.63 -12.19 -3.04
C ILE A 269 -14.97 -13.30 -2.04
N LEU A 270 -14.33 -14.44 -2.18
CA LEU A 270 -14.40 -15.53 -1.24
C LEU A 270 -13.18 -15.49 -0.33
N VAL A 271 -13.37 -15.21 0.95
CA VAL A 271 -12.32 -15.17 1.97
C VAL A 271 -12.35 -16.48 2.74
N CYS A 272 -11.27 -17.26 2.70
CA CYS A 272 -11.20 -18.58 3.32
C CYS A 272 -9.88 -18.76 4.09
N LYS A 273 -9.82 -19.78 4.95
CA LYS A 273 -8.64 -20.04 5.77
C LYS A 273 -7.43 -20.45 4.93
N LYS A 274 -7.69 -21.14 3.82
CA LYS A 274 -6.67 -21.58 2.88
C LYS A 274 -7.29 -21.71 1.50
N GLU A 275 -6.66 -21.12 0.49
CA GLU A 275 -7.10 -21.29 -0.88
C GLU A 275 -6.53 -22.60 -1.49
N ASN A 276 -7.20 -23.06 -2.54
CA ASN A 276 -6.72 -24.17 -3.33
C ASN A 276 -6.56 -23.72 -4.78
N HIS A 277 -5.34 -23.32 -5.14
CA HIS A 277 -5.02 -22.78 -6.46
C HIS A 277 -5.49 -23.70 -7.60
N PHE A 278 -5.34 -25.00 -7.45
CA PHE A 278 -5.74 -25.96 -8.50
C PHE A 278 -7.24 -25.97 -8.75
N VAL A 279 -8.03 -25.77 -7.71
CA VAL A 279 -9.51 -25.74 -7.85
C VAL A 279 -10.00 -24.40 -8.37
N ILE A 280 -9.37 -23.29 -7.95
CA ILE A 280 -9.73 -21.94 -8.38
C ILE A 280 -9.49 -21.76 -9.88
N GLU A 281 -8.38 -22.31 -10.42
CA GLU A 281 -8.02 -22.25 -11.84
C GLU A 281 -9.09 -22.87 -12.75
N TYR A 282 -9.82 -23.85 -12.27
CA TYR A 282 -10.89 -24.54 -13.02
C TYR A 282 -12.28 -23.99 -12.73
N CYS A 283 -12.40 -22.90 -11.94
CA CYS A 283 -13.70 -22.28 -11.68
C CYS A 283 -14.11 -21.40 -12.85
N SER A 284 -15.32 -21.60 -13.31
CA SER A 284 -15.86 -21.06 -14.57
C SER A 284 -16.24 -19.57 -14.55
N ASP A 285 -16.08 -18.85 -13.44
CA ASP A 285 -16.46 -17.43 -13.34
C ASP A 285 -15.26 -16.56 -12.93
N ASP A 286 -14.70 -15.85 -13.92
CA ASP A 286 -13.55 -14.95 -13.75
C ASP A 286 -13.81 -13.77 -12.80
N ARG A 287 -15.06 -13.54 -12.42
CA ARG A 287 -15.48 -12.48 -11.50
C ARG A 287 -15.36 -12.88 -10.04
N ILE A 288 -15.08 -14.15 -9.74
CA ILE A 288 -14.90 -14.64 -8.36
C ILE A 288 -13.43 -14.71 -8.02
N ILE A 289 -13.05 -14.04 -6.94
CA ILE A 289 -11.71 -13.91 -6.42
C ILE A 289 -11.66 -14.67 -5.09
N ALA A 290 -10.93 -15.79 -5.02
CA ALA A 290 -10.67 -16.42 -3.74
C ALA A 290 -9.38 -15.85 -3.12
N ARG A 291 -9.39 -15.65 -1.80
CA ARG A 291 -8.25 -15.15 -1.02
C ARG A 291 -8.18 -15.86 0.32
N GLU A 292 -6.96 -16.13 0.75
CA GLU A 292 -6.69 -16.53 2.13
C GLU A 292 -6.83 -15.34 3.07
N TYR A 293 -7.08 -15.60 4.34
CA TYR A 293 -6.94 -14.59 5.39
C TYR A 293 -5.88 -15.00 6.41
N GLU A 294 -5.26 -14.00 7.01
CA GLU A 294 -4.32 -14.16 8.11
C GLU A 294 -4.74 -13.22 9.25
N LEU A 295 -4.75 -13.75 10.48
CA LEU A 295 -5.05 -12.97 11.68
C LEU A 295 -3.77 -12.31 12.21
N VAL A 296 -3.81 -10.98 12.43
CA VAL A 296 -2.66 -10.17 12.84
C VAL A 296 -2.98 -9.27 14.02
#